data_778f7f5c031c38da1e69f454fd9a5549
#
_entry.id   778f7f5c031c38da1e69f454fd9a5549
#
_cell.length_a   1.000
_cell.length_b   1.000
_cell.length_c   1.000
_cell.angle_alpha   90.00
_cell.angle_beta   90.00
_cell.angle_gamma   90.00
#
_symmetry.space_group_name_H-M   'P 1'
#
loop_
_entity.id
_entity.type
_entity.pdbx_description
1 polymer ?
#
loop_
_entity_poly.entity_id
_entity_poly.type
_entity_poly.pdbx_seq_one_letter_code
_entity_poly.pdbx_strand_id
1 'polypeptide(L)'
;MSLRDGEKLEIRFRAPSGRTADLTWGQQRMAQLMADLQPNNASLNLKFAHRIKPGLKADEVASAIRGMVEACESARTLFEPDAPSAQQRVTTEGVLHVAVITAVTATFTSALESAAELAGTPFEADDLPVRVGILTDRSGPAFVLLAINHLASDYLGAHWMTWHLRHVLQADFSDGEPSAIHPVDVSHWESSEAGRREGARALLRHERSLARMPQSMLPRLPVEPLHPRYRYVVMQTSAGAWCLSHLAKRHGVSETAVGHAALSLVLAHVSGLSRAHLQVCVSNRAGRDTAAVVGCLTQDVPTCVAIDDADFDALLRRSAGAIHHATLTGRFPHRGLMEVRERVEKRRGFPLDLSYWLNSRLFVPLPAEAPNAARIREEAARTSVRWLGGDQCSTSTLFCYLDRRDDILEVLMLVDTAYVAPAEAEQWLRAFESILVTAVLRPELSADALVAETGVVSFRATDDWVKIDHSWIHLPTTAARLHAALPGMTLRLAVETPGGEASLVAIVASPRSGRETSAPSDTVVVEALRGCRVGMRPHRFVSRAGDVQD
;
A
#
# COMPACT_ATOMS: atom_id res chain seq x y z
N MET A 1 -18.48 -7.22 38.55
CA MET A 1 -19.50 -7.59 37.55
C MET A 1 -19.16 -8.96 36.99
N SER A 2 -20.13 -9.86 36.86
CA SER A 2 -19.94 -11.19 36.24
C SER A 2 -20.23 -11.04 34.76
N LEU A 3 -19.25 -11.36 33.88
CA LEU A 3 -19.42 -11.36 32.43
C LEU A 3 -20.02 -12.71 31.99
N ARG A 4 -21.05 -12.68 31.16
CA ARG A 4 -21.69 -13.88 30.60
C ARG A 4 -21.48 -13.90 29.08
N ASP A 5 -21.35 -15.09 28.53
CA ASP A 5 -21.24 -15.29 27.09
C ASP A 5 -22.46 -14.76 26.33
N GLY A 6 -22.23 -14.07 25.21
CA GLY A 6 -23.28 -13.43 24.42
C GLY A 6 -23.88 -12.17 25.05
N GLU A 7 -23.44 -11.74 26.24
CA GLU A 7 -23.85 -10.51 26.87
C GLU A 7 -23.23 -9.30 26.17
N LYS A 8 -23.98 -8.21 26.04
CA LYS A 8 -23.46 -6.90 25.61
C LYS A 8 -23.32 -6.01 26.82
N LEU A 9 -22.09 -5.66 27.16
CA LEU A 9 -21.80 -4.70 28.21
C LEU A 9 -21.91 -3.27 27.63
N GLU A 10 -22.74 -2.43 28.24
CA GLU A 10 -22.87 -1.02 27.88
C GLU A 10 -21.86 -0.17 28.66
N ILE A 11 -20.96 0.51 27.93
CA ILE A 11 -20.02 1.48 28.48
C ILE A 11 -20.44 2.88 28.02
N ARG A 12 -21.00 3.66 28.93
CA ARG A 12 -21.30 5.07 28.68
C ARG A 12 -20.04 5.89 28.84
N PHE A 13 -19.79 6.81 27.89
CA PHE A 13 -18.67 7.74 27.93
C PHE A 13 -19.17 9.19 27.81
N ARG A 14 -18.38 10.11 28.36
CA ARG A 14 -18.60 11.54 28.24
C ARG A 14 -17.26 12.27 28.17
N ALA A 15 -17.07 13.05 27.11
CA ALA A 15 -15.84 13.77 26.84
C ALA A 15 -16.08 15.30 26.71
N PRO A 16 -15.08 16.13 27.01
CA PRO A 16 -15.29 17.58 27.20
C PRO A 16 -15.54 18.33 25.88
N SER A 17 -15.11 17.82 24.73
CA SER A 17 -15.15 18.55 23.46
C SER A 17 -15.79 17.77 22.34
N GLY A 18 -16.71 18.41 21.60
CA GLY A 18 -17.20 17.98 20.30
C GLY A 18 -16.72 18.99 19.26
N ARG A 19 -16.22 18.49 18.12
CA ARG A 19 -15.65 19.31 17.04
C ARG A 19 -16.04 18.72 15.68
N THR A 20 -16.08 19.57 14.65
CA THR A 20 -16.30 19.14 13.26
C THR A 20 -15.24 19.77 12.37
N ALA A 21 -14.73 19.01 11.41
CA ALA A 21 -13.78 19.47 10.41
C ALA A 21 -13.92 18.63 9.14
N ASP A 22 -13.31 19.08 8.06
CA ASP A 22 -13.13 18.24 6.87
C ASP A 22 -12.27 17.02 7.21
N LEU A 23 -12.37 15.96 6.42
CA LEU A 23 -11.45 14.82 6.54
C LEU A 23 -10.01 15.26 6.28
N THR A 24 -9.06 14.72 7.05
CA THR A 24 -7.64 14.89 6.75
C THR A 24 -7.31 14.28 5.38
N TRP A 25 -6.20 14.68 4.79
CA TRP A 25 -5.76 14.12 3.50
C TRP A 25 -5.55 12.60 3.56
N GLY A 26 -5.09 12.07 4.69
CA GLY A 26 -4.99 10.61 4.92
C GLY A 26 -6.36 9.94 4.98
N GLN A 27 -7.33 10.55 5.68
CA GLN A 27 -8.71 10.06 5.73
C GLN A 27 -9.39 10.12 4.37
N GLN A 28 -9.19 11.19 3.57
CA GLN A 28 -9.72 11.30 2.20
C GLN A 28 -9.20 10.16 1.32
N ARG A 29 -7.89 9.84 1.41
CA ARG A 29 -7.30 8.69 0.69
C ARG A 29 -7.93 7.38 1.13
N MET A 30 -8.13 7.19 2.43
CA MET A 30 -8.73 5.97 2.97
C MET A 30 -10.20 5.84 2.60
N ALA A 31 -10.97 6.93 2.64
CA ALA A 31 -12.37 6.96 2.20
C ALA A 31 -12.51 6.53 0.74
N GLN A 32 -11.65 7.03 -0.15
CA GLN A 32 -11.62 6.60 -1.54
C GLN A 32 -11.32 5.11 -1.68
N LEU A 33 -10.33 4.59 -0.94
CA LEU A 33 -9.99 3.16 -0.96
C LEU A 33 -11.15 2.29 -0.46
N MET A 34 -11.85 2.73 0.60
CA MET A 34 -13.02 2.03 1.12
C MET A 34 -14.16 2.02 0.10
N ALA A 35 -14.37 3.12 -0.63
CA ALA A 35 -15.36 3.20 -1.71
C ALA A 35 -15.00 2.25 -2.87
N ASP A 36 -13.74 2.22 -3.28
CA ASP A 36 -13.25 1.35 -4.37
C ASP A 36 -13.40 -0.15 -4.05
N LEU A 37 -13.43 -0.52 -2.76
CA LEU A 37 -13.53 -1.90 -2.27
C LEU A 37 -14.94 -2.32 -1.87
N GLN A 38 -15.96 -1.47 -2.01
CA GLN A 38 -17.35 -1.84 -1.72
C GLN A 38 -17.77 -3.09 -2.50
N PRO A 39 -18.53 -4.03 -1.91
CA PRO A 39 -18.98 -4.11 -0.51
C PRO A 39 -17.95 -4.75 0.46
N ASN A 40 -16.72 -5.01 0.01
CA ASN A 40 -15.70 -5.77 0.77
C ASN A 40 -14.77 -4.88 1.60
N ASN A 41 -15.13 -3.63 1.86
CA ASN A 41 -14.30 -2.65 2.57
C ASN A 41 -14.04 -3.00 4.05
N ALA A 42 -14.78 -3.93 4.65
CA ALA A 42 -14.49 -4.48 5.98
C ALA A 42 -13.10 -5.13 6.08
N SER A 43 -12.53 -5.59 4.96
CA SER A 43 -11.16 -6.12 4.90
C SER A 43 -10.09 -5.11 5.33
N LEU A 44 -10.40 -3.81 5.26
CA LEU A 44 -9.53 -2.72 5.70
C LEU A 44 -9.60 -2.47 7.21
N ASN A 45 -10.60 -2.97 7.92
CA ASN A 45 -10.73 -2.75 9.36
C ASN A 45 -9.50 -3.29 10.09
N LEU A 46 -8.92 -2.47 10.96
CA LEU A 46 -7.80 -2.86 11.79
C LEU A 46 -8.30 -3.75 12.93
N LYS A 47 -7.50 -4.75 13.31
CA LYS A 47 -7.83 -5.72 14.36
C LYS A 47 -6.66 -5.90 15.32
N PHE A 48 -6.97 -5.88 16.62
CA PHE A 48 -6.00 -6.04 17.68
C PHE A 48 -6.56 -6.90 18.80
N ALA A 49 -5.66 -7.61 19.49
CA ALA A 49 -5.96 -8.32 20.73
C ALA A 49 -4.91 -7.94 21.78
N HIS A 50 -5.36 -7.40 22.91
CA HIS A 50 -4.49 -7.03 24.02
C HIS A 50 -4.72 -7.94 25.21
N ARG A 51 -3.66 -8.61 25.65
CA ARG A 51 -3.71 -9.47 26.84
C ARG A 51 -4.00 -8.65 28.07
N ILE A 52 -4.88 -9.15 28.93
CA ILE A 52 -5.19 -8.60 30.23
C ILE A 52 -4.27 -9.27 31.26
N LYS A 53 -3.58 -8.48 32.09
CA LYS A 53 -2.79 -9.03 33.21
C LYS A 53 -3.69 -9.74 34.23
N PRO A 54 -3.22 -10.84 34.83
CA PRO A 54 -4.00 -11.59 35.80
C PRO A 54 -4.48 -10.72 36.96
N GLY A 55 -5.71 -11.01 37.45
CA GLY A 55 -6.28 -10.35 38.64
C GLY A 55 -7.10 -9.09 38.37
N LEU A 56 -7.11 -8.53 37.15
CA LEU A 56 -7.99 -7.42 36.81
C LEU A 56 -9.46 -7.88 36.77
N LYS A 57 -10.32 -7.07 37.37
CA LYS A 57 -11.78 -7.30 37.40
C LYS A 57 -12.42 -6.68 36.14
N ALA A 58 -13.61 -7.20 35.80
CA ALA A 58 -14.36 -6.69 34.65
C ALA A 58 -14.63 -5.17 34.70
N ASP A 59 -14.88 -4.62 35.89
CA ASP A 59 -15.13 -3.19 36.06
C ASP A 59 -13.89 -2.34 35.80
N GLU A 60 -12.69 -2.85 36.11
CA GLU A 60 -11.41 -2.18 35.82
C GLU A 60 -11.12 -2.21 34.31
N VAL A 61 -11.41 -3.33 33.63
CA VAL A 61 -11.31 -3.47 32.18
C VAL A 61 -12.30 -2.52 31.49
N ALA A 62 -13.55 -2.46 31.94
CA ALA A 62 -14.56 -1.54 31.42
C ALA A 62 -14.16 -0.07 31.62
N SER A 63 -13.54 0.28 32.75
CA SER A 63 -13.03 1.62 33.01
C SER A 63 -11.87 1.98 32.08
N ALA A 64 -10.96 1.04 31.78
CA ALA A 64 -9.87 1.23 30.82
C ALA A 64 -10.38 1.46 29.39
N ILE A 65 -11.40 0.69 28.96
CA ILE A 65 -12.06 0.86 27.65
C ILE A 65 -12.72 2.26 27.59
N ARG A 66 -13.44 2.68 28.64
CA ARG A 66 -14.01 4.02 28.73
C ARG A 66 -12.95 5.09 28.59
N GLY A 67 -11.86 4.99 29.35
CA GLY A 67 -10.74 5.95 29.33
C GLY A 67 -10.14 6.09 27.92
N MET A 68 -10.00 4.99 27.18
CA MET A 68 -9.55 5.02 25.79
C MET A 68 -10.49 5.85 24.90
N VAL A 69 -11.80 5.63 25.00
CA VAL A 69 -12.79 6.33 24.16
C VAL A 69 -12.88 7.81 24.54
N GLU A 70 -12.83 8.13 25.82
CA GLU A 70 -12.90 9.53 26.32
C GLU A 70 -11.66 10.33 25.94
N ALA A 71 -10.47 9.73 26.02
CA ALA A 71 -9.20 10.38 25.70
C ALA A 71 -8.95 10.51 24.19
N CYS A 72 -9.41 9.56 23.37
CA CYS A 72 -9.10 9.53 21.95
C CYS A 72 -10.29 10.04 21.11
N GLU A 73 -10.20 11.26 20.57
CA GLU A 73 -11.25 11.79 19.67
C GLU A 73 -11.56 10.85 18.53
N SER A 74 -10.54 10.26 17.91
CA SER A 74 -10.71 9.31 16.80
C SER A 74 -11.57 8.08 17.14
N ALA A 75 -11.60 7.64 18.41
CA ALA A 75 -12.42 6.52 18.85
C ALA A 75 -13.92 6.87 18.97
N ARG A 76 -14.26 8.15 18.93
CA ARG A 76 -15.64 8.68 19.04
C ARG A 76 -15.99 9.67 17.94
N THR A 77 -15.34 9.56 16.79
CA THR A 77 -15.58 10.38 15.60
C THR A 77 -16.49 9.65 14.63
N LEU A 78 -17.57 10.28 14.21
CA LEU A 78 -18.42 9.83 13.12
C LEU A 78 -17.91 10.43 11.80
N PHE A 79 -17.98 9.65 10.73
CA PHE A 79 -17.45 10.04 9.43
C PHE A 79 -18.57 10.13 8.39
N GLU A 80 -18.58 11.21 7.64
CA GLU A 80 -19.50 11.48 6.55
C GLU A 80 -18.68 11.64 5.24
N PRO A 81 -18.11 10.53 4.69
CA PRO A 81 -17.19 10.59 3.55
C PRO A 81 -17.89 11.01 2.24
N ASP A 82 -19.20 10.78 2.11
CA ASP A 82 -19.99 11.04 0.91
C ASP A 82 -20.68 12.40 0.93
N ALA A 83 -20.51 13.20 1.99
CA ALA A 83 -21.02 14.56 2.04
C ALA A 83 -20.38 15.44 0.93
N PRO A 84 -21.02 16.52 0.48
CA PRO A 84 -20.44 17.46 -0.50
C PRO A 84 -19.05 17.99 -0.09
N SER A 85 -18.82 18.19 1.21
CA SER A 85 -17.50 18.25 1.85
C SER A 85 -17.40 17.11 2.83
N ALA A 86 -16.58 16.10 2.52
CA ALA A 86 -16.39 14.94 3.39
C ALA A 86 -15.92 15.38 4.78
N GLN A 87 -16.68 15.03 5.82
CA GLN A 87 -16.50 15.56 7.18
C GLN A 87 -16.24 14.47 8.22
N GLN A 88 -15.60 14.90 9.31
CA GLN A 88 -15.44 14.17 10.56
C GLN A 88 -16.08 14.96 11.70
N ARG A 89 -16.89 14.29 12.52
CA ARG A 89 -17.62 14.89 13.64
C ARG A 89 -17.32 14.14 14.94
N VAL A 90 -16.63 14.78 15.85
CA VAL A 90 -16.28 14.25 17.17
C VAL A 90 -17.48 14.38 18.10
N THR A 91 -17.94 13.25 18.67
CA THR A 91 -19.06 13.23 19.63
C THR A 91 -18.59 13.49 21.05
N THR A 92 -19.47 14.07 21.90
CA THR A 92 -19.17 14.35 23.31
C THR A 92 -19.65 13.26 24.26
N GLU A 93 -20.61 12.47 23.85
CA GLU A 93 -21.20 11.40 24.67
C GLU A 93 -21.72 10.28 23.77
N GLY A 94 -21.88 9.11 24.34
CA GLY A 94 -22.41 7.94 23.65
C GLY A 94 -22.38 6.68 24.50
N VAL A 95 -22.78 5.58 23.88
CA VAL A 95 -22.74 4.25 24.47
C VAL A 95 -21.92 3.33 23.57
N LEU A 96 -20.88 2.73 24.13
CA LEU A 96 -20.12 1.68 23.47
C LEU A 96 -20.66 0.32 23.92
N HIS A 97 -21.09 -0.50 22.95
CA HIS A 97 -21.51 -1.86 23.20
C HIS A 97 -20.32 -2.82 23.09
N VAL A 98 -19.93 -3.45 24.19
CA VAL A 98 -18.81 -4.37 24.27
C VAL A 98 -19.32 -5.81 24.26
N ALA A 99 -18.88 -6.59 23.27
CA ALA A 99 -19.23 -8.01 23.17
C ALA A 99 -18.46 -8.84 24.23
N VAL A 100 -19.15 -9.73 24.94
CA VAL A 100 -18.51 -10.71 25.83
C VAL A 100 -18.47 -12.05 25.12
N ILE A 101 -17.27 -12.60 24.94
CA ILE A 101 -17.01 -13.86 24.24
C ILE A 101 -16.34 -14.81 25.23
N THR A 102 -16.86 -16.03 25.35
CA THR A 102 -16.33 -17.03 26.30
C THR A 102 -15.62 -18.16 25.54
N ALA A 103 -14.38 -18.44 25.93
CA ALA A 103 -13.62 -19.59 25.45
C ALA A 103 -13.33 -20.58 26.60
N VAL A 104 -13.12 -21.86 26.30
CA VAL A 104 -12.66 -22.84 27.29
C VAL A 104 -11.28 -22.46 27.82
N THR A 105 -10.41 -22.02 26.92
CA THR A 105 -9.08 -21.46 27.21
C THR A 105 -8.83 -20.31 26.22
N ALA A 106 -8.54 -19.13 26.73
CA ALA A 106 -8.25 -17.97 25.91
C ALA A 106 -6.75 -17.96 25.51
N THR A 107 -6.48 -18.12 24.23
CA THR A 107 -5.15 -18.03 23.64
C THR A 107 -5.01 -16.76 22.80
N PHE A 108 -3.79 -16.35 22.49
CA PHE A 108 -3.58 -15.22 21.59
C PHE A 108 -4.13 -15.48 20.18
N THR A 109 -4.06 -16.73 19.71
CA THR A 109 -4.64 -17.13 18.41
C THR A 109 -6.16 -16.98 18.43
N SER A 110 -6.86 -17.56 19.43
CA SER A 110 -8.32 -17.41 19.53
C SER A 110 -8.76 -15.95 19.72
N ALA A 111 -7.95 -15.14 20.41
CA ALA A 111 -8.21 -13.71 20.54
C ALA A 111 -8.10 -12.95 19.21
N LEU A 112 -7.11 -13.28 18.36
CA LEU A 112 -6.98 -12.69 17.03
C LEU A 112 -8.10 -13.15 16.08
N GLU A 113 -8.54 -14.40 16.17
CA GLU A 113 -9.68 -14.93 15.42
C GLU A 113 -10.97 -14.19 15.79
N SER A 114 -11.26 -14.05 17.09
CA SER A 114 -12.43 -13.29 17.55
C SER A 114 -12.35 -11.79 17.20
N ALA A 115 -11.15 -11.18 17.23
CA ALA A 115 -10.97 -9.81 16.76
C ALA A 115 -11.21 -9.67 15.24
N ALA A 116 -10.85 -10.70 14.47
CA ALA A 116 -11.12 -10.75 13.03
C ALA A 116 -12.63 -10.87 12.74
N GLU A 117 -13.38 -11.62 13.54
CA GLU A 117 -14.85 -11.68 13.44
C GLU A 117 -15.49 -10.31 13.71
N LEU A 118 -15.06 -9.60 14.76
CA LEU A 118 -15.53 -8.23 15.05
C LEU A 118 -15.24 -7.26 13.90
N ALA A 119 -14.11 -7.44 13.22
CA ALA A 119 -13.69 -6.61 12.09
C ALA A 119 -14.34 -7.01 10.76
N GLY A 120 -14.98 -8.18 10.69
CA GLY A 120 -15.47 -8.80 9.45
C GLY A 120 -16.70 -8.14 8.82
N THR A 121 -17.30 -7.14 9.47
CA THR A 121 -18.43 -6.38 8.92
C THR A 121 -18.07 -4.91 8.71
N PRO A 122 -18.60 -4.25 7.67
CA PRO A 122 -18.44 -2.80 7.49
C PRO A 122 -18.92 -2.01 8.71
N PHE A 123 -18.36 -0.83 8.92
CA PHE A 123 -18.92 0.15 9.84
C PHE A 123 -19.93 1.02 9.10
N GLU A 124 -21.10 1.24 9.71
CA GLU A 124 -22.12 2.13 9.21
C GLU A 124 -21.80 3.60 9.58
N ALA A 125 -22.47 4.56 8.95
CA ALA A 125 -22.17 5.99 9.11
C ALA A 125 -22.39 6.52 10.54
N ASP A 126 -23.31 5.91 11.29
CA ASP A 126 -23.67 6.25 12.67
C ASP A 126 -22.99 5.35 13.73
N ASP A 127 -22.23 4.34 13.29
CA ASP A 127 -21.42 3.52 14.18
C ASP A 127 -20.26 4.33 14.78
N LEU A 128 -19.99 4.12 16.09
CA LEU A 128 -18.68 4.50 16.62
C LEU A 128 -17.60 3.72 15.86
N PRO A 129 -16.48 4.35 15.50
CA PRO A 129 -15.49 3.72 14.62
C PRO A 129 -14.61 2.66 15.33
N VAL A 130 -15.05 2.20 16.49
CA VAL A 130 -14.41 1.12 17.26
C VAL A 130 -15.47 0.12 17.73
N ARG A 131 -15.22 -1.16 17.50
CA ARG A 131 -15.96 -2.26 18.12
C ARG A 131 -15.02 -2.95 19.09
N VAL A 132 -15.54 -3.24 20.29
CA VAL A 132 -14.75 -3.82 21.37
C VAL A 132 -15.37 -5.13 21.82
N GLY A 133 -14.53 -6.11 22.08
CA GLY A 133 -14.90 -7.37 22.73
C GLY A 133 -14.01 -7.65 23.93
N ILE A 134 -14.52 -8.45 24.87
CA ILE A 134 -13.74 -9.02 25.96
C ILE A 134 -13.80 -10.54 25.81
N LEU A 135 -12.67 -11.17 25.53
CA LEU A 135 -12.54 -12.62 25.55
C LEU A 135 -12.26 -13.06 26.98
N THR A 136 -13.11 -13.95 27.48
CA THR A 136 -13.06 -14.49 28.84
C THR A 136 -12.80 -15.99 28.79
N ASP A 137 -12.19 -16.53 29.84
CA ASP A 137 -12.15 -17.96 30.13
C ASP A 137 -12.48 -18.25 31.58
N ARG A 138 -12.20 -19.46 32.05
CA ARG A 138 -12.51 -19.88 33.44
C ARG A 138 -11.80 -19.04 34.50
N SER A 139 -10.69 -18.37 34.15
CA SER A 139 -9.96 -17.48 35.07
C SER A 139 -10.43 -16.03 35.05
N GLY A 140 -11.37 -15.68 34.16
CA GLY A 140 -11.94 -14.34 34.01
C GLY A 140 -11.56 -13.66 32.68
N PRO A 141 -11.57 -12.31 32.64
CA PRO A 141 -11.18 -11.56 31.44
C PRO A 141 -9.72 -11.83 31.05
N ALA A 142 -9.48 -12.28 29.81
CA ALA A 142 -8.16 -12.68 29.32
C ALA A 142 -7.61 -11.73 28.23
N PHE A 143 -8.47 -11.23 27.34
CA PHE A 143 -8.08 -10.29 26.27
C PHE A 143 -9.14 -9.23 26.04
N VAL A 144 -8.71 -8.01 25.68
CA VAL A 144 -9.55 -7.01 25.03
C VAL A 144 -9.31 -7.11 23.54
N LEU A 145 -10.39 -7.24 22.78
CA LEU A 145 -10.43 -7.35 21.33
C LEU A 145 -10.88 -6.02 20.74
N LEU A 146 -10.28 -5.61 19.66
CA LEU A 146 -10.61 -4.34 18.98
C LEU A 146 -10.72 -4.54 17.49
N ALA A 147 -11.81 -4.03 16.92
CA ALA A 147 -11.92 -3.71 15.50
C ALA A 147 -12.05 -2.20 15.35
N ILE A 148 -11.22 -1.60 14.51
CA ILE A 148 -11.14 -0.15 14.33
C ILE A 148 -11.37 0.17 12.85
N ASN A 149 -12.31 1.08 12.57
CA ASN A 149 -12.51 1.63 11.24
C ASN A 149 -11.24 2.34 10.78
N HIS A 150 -10.76 2.03 9.58
CA HIS A 150 -9.48 2.58 9.10
C HIS A 150 -9.54 4.11 8.87
N LEU A 151 -10.73 4.72 8.77
CA LEU A 151 -10.88 6.19 8.78
C LEU A 151 -10.50 6.81 10.12
N ALA A 152 -10.78 6.10 11.23
CA ALA A 152 -10.43 6.57 12.56
C ALA A 152 -8.93 6.47 12.84
N SER A 153 -8.26 5.48 12.26
CA SER A 153 -6.86 5.26 12.54
C SER A 153 -6.14 4.45 11.48
N ASP A 154 -4.86 4.75 11.24
CA ASP A 154 -3.93 3.83 10.63
C ASP A 154 -3.25 2.94 11.69
N TYR A 155 -2.34 2.05 11.28
CA TYR A 155 -1.70 1.10 12.18
C TYR A 155 -0.97 1.78 13.35
N LEU A 156 -0.20 2.86 13.08
CA LEU A 156 0.51 3.61 14.12
C LEU A 156 -0.45 4.42 14.99
N GLY A 157 -1.48 5.01 14.41
CA GLY A 157 -2.52 5.69 15.17
C GLY A 157 -3.27 4.74 16.10
N ALA A 158 -3.55 3.50 15.66
CA ALA A 158 -4.18 2.48 16.48
C ALA A 158 -3.27 2.03 17.65
N HIS A 159 -1.95 1.97 17.43
CA HIS A 159 -1.00 1.76 18.52
C HIS A 159 -1.16 2.82 19.62
N TRP A 160 -1.26 4.09 19.25
CA TRP A 160 -1.48 5.19 20.19
C TRP A 160 -2.90 5.22 20.75
N MET A 161 -3.93 4.89 19.97
CA MET A 161 -5.31 4.78 20.45
C MET A 161 -5.42 3.79 21.62
N THR A 162 -4.72 2.67 21.52
CA THR A 162 -4.76 1.63 22.56
C THR A 162 -3.83 1.91 23.76
N TRP A 163 -3.13 3.03 23.79
CA TRP A 163 -2.19 3.38 24.84
C TRP A 163 -2.83 3.33 26.24
N HIS A 164 -3.99 3.97 26.43
CA HIS A 164 -4.70 3.97 27.70
C HIS A 164 -5.12 2.56 28.14
N LEU A 165 -5.54 1.73 27.20
CA LEU A 165 -5.85 0.33 27.48
C LEU A 165 -4.60 -0.42 27.94
N ARG A 166 -3.52 -0.34 27.19
CA ARG A 166 -2.30 -1.09 27.46
C ARG A 166 -1.67 -0.67 28.78
N HIS A 167 -1.71 0.60 29.13
CA HIS A 167 -1.21 1.12 30.39
C HIS A 167 -1.91 0.48 31.62
N VAL A 168 -3.21 0.22 31.51
CA VAL A 168 -4.00 -0.45 32.58
C VAL A 168 -3.86 -1.97 32.49
N LEU A 169 -3.91 -2.54 31.29
CA LEU A 169 -4.03 -3.99 31.08
C LEU A 169 -2.69 -4.72 31.18
N GLN A 170 -1.56 -4.07 30.94
CA GLN A 170 -0.23 -4.69 30.89
C GLN A 170 0.64 -4.21 32.07
N ALA A 171 1.49 -5.09 32.59
CA ALA A 171 2.31 -4.80 33.77
C ALA A 171 3.49 -3.86 33.47
N ASP A 172 4.14 -4.05 32.28
CA ASP A 172 5.41 -3.42 31.94
C ASP A 172 5.30 -2.48 30.72
N PHE A 173 4.17 -1.79 30.59
CA PHE A 173 3.95 -0.88 29.48
C PHE A 173 4.54 0.50 29.78
N SER A 174 5.55 0.93 29.00
CA SER A 174 6.33 2.16 29.24
C SER A 174 6.47 3.07 28.02
N ASP A 175 5.63 2.93 27.00
CA ASP A 175 5.62 3.86 25.85
C ASP A 175 5.28 5.28 26.32
N GLY A 176 5.77 6.29 25.60
CA GLY A 176 5.40 7.70 25.82
C GLY A 176 3.89 7.93 25.65
N GLU A 177 3.44 9.15 25.95
CA GLU A 177 2.01 9.50 25.86
C GLU A 177 1.58 9.83 24.42
N PRO A 178 0.29 9.59 24.06
CA PRO A 178 -0.29 10.08 22.82
C PRO A 178 -0.15 11.60 22.68
N SER A 179 -0.12 12.09 21.43
CA SER A 179 -0.12 13.53 21.15
C SER A 179 -1.44 14.18 21.59
N ALA A 180 -1.34 15.43 22.04
CA ALA A 180 -2.52 16.27 22.25
C ALA A 180 -3.14 16.78 20.93
N ILE A 181 -2.47 16.56 19.78
CA ILE A 181 -2.99 16.89 18.45
C ILE A 181 -3.89 15.77 17.98
N HIS A 182 -5.07 16.12 17.51
CA HIS A 182 -6.07 15.21 16.96
C HIS A 182 -6.28 15.42 15.45
N PRO A 183 -6.94 14.51 14.73
CA PRO A 183 -7.19 14.64 13.30
C PRO A 183 -7.91 15.94 12.90
N VAL A 184 -8.77 16.49 13.75
CA VAL A 184 -9.41 17.80 13.51
C VAL A 184 -8.36 18.91 13.44
N ASP A 185 -7.36 18.91 14.32
CA ASP A 185 -6.27 19.90 14.31
C ASP A 185 -5.39 19.73 13.07
N VAL A 186 -5.13 18.48 12.66
CA VAL A 186 -4.42 18.17 11.42
C VAL A 186 -5.18 18.71 10.22
N SER A 187 -6.50 18.48 10.13
CA SER A 187 -7.34 18.99 9.06
C SER A 187 -7.33 20.53 8.99
N HIS A 188 -7.41 21.21 10.12
CA HIS A 188 -7.30 22.67 10.18
C HIS A 188 -5.94 23.16 9.68
N TRP A 189 -4.86 22.48 10.06
CA TRP A 189 -3.53 22.82 9.55
C TRP A 189 -3.43 22.57 8.03
N GLU A 190 -3.91 21.43 7.52
CA GLU A 190 -3.94 21.10 6.09
C GLU A 190 -4.70 22.15 5.27
N SER A 191 -5.79 22.68 5.83
CA SER A 191 -6.62 23.75 5.23
C SER A 191 -6.01 25.15 5.38
N SER A 192 -4.94 25.32 6.17
CA SER A 192 -4.25 26.60 6.32
C SER A 192 -3.45 26.96 5.05
N GLU A 193 -3.00 28.21 4.96
CA GLU A 193 -2.12 28.64 3.87
C GLU A 193 -0.79 27.85 3.85
N ALA A 194 -0.24 27.55 5.03
CA ALA A 194 0.99 26.77 5.16
C ALA A 194 0.80 25.32 4.68
N GLY A 195 -0.28 24.67 5.12
CA GLY A 195 -0.62 23.32 4.70
C GLY A 195 -0.85 23.23 3.18
N ARG A 196 -1.67 24.13 2.63
CA ARG A 196 -1.90 24.18 1.18
C ARG A 196 -0.62 24.38 0.37
N ARG A 197 0.31 25.24 0.85
CA ARG A 197 1.62 25.43 0.19
C ARG A 197 2.48 24.17 0.26
N GLU A 198 2.49 23.47 1.39
CA GLU A 198 3.22 22.20 1.54
C GLU A 198 2.64 21.15 0.60
N GLY A 199 1.32 20.96 0.59
CA GLY A 199 0.65 20.03 -0.32
C GLY A 199 0.93 20.32 -1.79
N ALA A 200 0.87 21.58 -2.21
CA ALA A 200 1.18 21.98 -3.59
C ALA A 200 2.63 21.65 -3.99
N ARG A 201 3.59 21.87 -3.08
CA ARG A 201 5.00 21.49 -3.31
C ARG A 201 5.17 19.98 -3.43
N ALA A 202 4.47 19.20 -2.60
CA ALA A 202 4.48 17.75 -2.67
C ALA A 202 3.93 17.26 -4.03
N LEU A 203 2.80 17.81 -4.48
CA LEU A 203 2.19 17.46 -5.77
C LEU A 203 3.10 17.76 -6.96
N LEU A 204 3.82 18.88 -6.97
CA LEU A 204 4.81 19.18 -8.02
C LEU A 204 5.95 18.14 -8.09
N ARG A 205 6.33 17.58 -6.95
CA ARG A 205 7.35 16.53 -6.88
C ARG A 205 6.79 15.19 -7.33
N HIS A 206 5.55 14.87 -6.96
CA HIS A 206 4.86 13.66 -7.42
C HIS A 206 4.68 13.69 -8.94
N GLU A 207 4.36 14.84 -9.54
CA GLU A 207 4.29 14.97 -11.00
C GLU A 207 5.60 14.57 -11.68
N ARG A 208 6.75 14.98 -11.13
CA ARG A 208 8.07 14.60 -11.65
C ARG A 208 8.35 13.10 -11.51
N SER A 209 7.89 12.48 -10.42
CA SER A 209 8.00 11.03 -10.23
C SER A 209 7.12 10.27 -11.23
N LEU A 210 5.84 10.62 -11.33
CA LEU A 210 4.88 10.02 -12.26
C LEU A 210 5.31 10.19 -13.74
N ALA A 211 5.93 11.32 -14.08
CA ALA A 211 6.43 11.56 -15.44
C ALA A 211 7.58 10.64 -15.87
N ARG A 212 8.22 9.93 -14.93
CA ARG A 212 9.35 9.04 -15.19
C ARG A 212 9.05 7.57 -14.99
N MET A 213 7.85 7.25 -14.48
CA MET A 213 7.44 5.87 -14.20
C MET A 213 7.17 5.10 -15.47
N PRO A 214 7.52 3.80 -15.55
CA PRO A 214 6.94 2.91 -16.53
C PRO A 214 5.41 2.87 -16.37
N GLN A 215 4.70 2.54 -17.44
CA GLN A 215 3.25 2.38 -17.40
C GLN A 215 2.81 1.35 -16.35
N SER A 216 3.47 0.18 -16.34
CA SER A 216 3.23 -0.92 -15.40
C SER A 216 4.56 -1.63 -15.09
N MET A 217 4.65 -2.23 -13.90
CA MET A 217 5.78 -3.10 -13.53
C MET A 217 5.60 -4.54 -14.01
N LEU A 218 4.44 -4.91 -14.55
CA LEU A 218 4.21 -6.22 -15.13
C LEU A 218 3.68 -6.06 -16.56
N PRO A 219 4.55 -6.10 -17.59
CA PRO A 219 4.16 -6.03 -18.98
C PRO A 219 3.54 -7.37 -19.41
N ARG A 220 2.32 -7.63 -18.98
CA ARG A 220 1.60 -8.89 -19.17
C ARG A 220 0.15 -8.64 -19.50
N LEU A 221 -0.43 -9.54 -20.27
CA LEU A 221 -1.87 -9.64 -20.40
C LEU A 221 -2.43 -10.44 -19.22
N PRO A 222 -3.63 -10.11 -18.74
CA PRO A 222 -4.25 -10.86 -17.67
C PRO A 222 -4.62 -12.28 -18.14
N VAL A 223 -4.47 -13.24 -17.23
CA VAL A 223 -4.95 -14.62 -17.41
C VAL A 223 -6.17 -14.83 -16.49
N GLU A 224 -6.86 -15.98 -16.67
CA GLU A 224 -7.95 -16.38 -15.77
C GLU A 224 -7.41 -16.48 -14.33
N PRO A 225 -7.95 -15.70 -13.39
CA PRO A 225 -7.43 -15.69 -12.01
C PRO A 225 -7.85 -16.93 -11.23
N LEU A 226 -7.12 -17.24 -10.19
CA LEU A 226 -7.52 -18.24 -9.19
C LEU A 226 -8.70 -17.73 -8.33
N HIS A 227 -9.33 -18.62 -7.59
CA HIS A 227 -10.31 -18.28 -6.55
C HIS A 227 -9.78 -18.65 -5.16
N PRO A 228 -9.67 -17.70 -4.22
CA PRO A 228 -9.85 -16.25 -4.39
C PRO A 228 -8.78 -15.65 -5.33
N ARG A 229 -9.14 -14.53 -6.01
CA ARG A 229 -8.25 -13.89 -7.01
C ARG A 229 -6.97 -13.34 -6.40
N TYR A 230 -7.09 -12.68 -5.28
CA TYR A 230 -5.96 -12.07 -4.58
C TYR A 230 -5.49 -13.02 -3.48
N ARG A 231 -4.22 -13.41 -3.50
CA ARG A 231 -3.65 -14.43 -2.61
C ARG A 231 -2.51 -13.85 -1.79
N TYR A 232 -2.48 -14.23 -0.52
CA TYR A 232 -1.39 -13.87 0.38
C TYR A 232 -0.36 -14.98 0.45
N VAL A 233 0.91 -14.61 0.30
CA VAL A 233 2.07 -15.48 0.55
C VAL A 233 2.99 -14.77 1.54
N VAL A 234 3.50 -15.48 2.52
CA VAL A 234 4.41 -14.95 3.54
C VAL A 234 5.71 -15.72 3.57
N MET A 235 6.81 -14.99 3.61
CA MET A 235 8.14 -15.50 3.88
C MET A 235 8.55 -15.07 5.29
N GLN A 236 9.13 -16.01 6.05
CA GLN A 236 9.74 -15.76 7.36
C GLN A 236 11.21 -16.13 7.31
N THR A 237 12.08 -15.17 7.62
CA THR A 237 13.53 -15.33 7.50
C THR A 237 14.30 -14.56 8.58
N SER A 238 15.14 -15.24 9.35
CA SER A 238 16.12 -14.61 10.25
C SER A 238 17.35 -14.12 9.47
N ALA A 239 17.79 -14.85 8.46
CA ALA A 239 18.92 -14.43 7.62
C ALA A 239 18.60 -13.11 6.90
N GLY A 240 17.40 -12.99 6.31
CA GLY A 240 16.93 -11.77 5.68
C GLY A 240 16.85 -10.60 6.66
N ALA A 241 16.39 -10.82 7.90
CA ALA A 241 16.33 -9.80 8.93
C ALA A 241 17.72 -9.23 9.27
N TRP A 242 18.69 -10.10 9.52
CA TRP A 242 20.06 -9.68 9.84
C TRP A 242 20.74 -8.97 8.66
N CYS A 243 20.59 -9.52 7.44
CA CYS A 243 21.19 -8.92 6.25
C CYS A 243 20.60 -7.55 5.94
N LEU A 244 19.28 -7.38 6.08
CA LEU A 244 18.59 -6.10 5.92
C LEU A 244 19.15 -5.05 6.89
N SER A 245 19.24 -5.39 8.20
CA SER A 245 19.75 -4.48 9.23
C SER A 245 21.24 -4.18 9.04
N HIS A 246 22.05 -5.19 8.66
CA HIS A 246 23.48 -5.01 8.38
C HIS A 246 23.71 -4.05 7.22
N LEU A 247 23.01 -4.25 6.10
CA LEU A 247 23.11 -3.35 4.92
C LEU A 247 22.66 -1.93 5.28
N ALA A 248 21.56 -1.78 6.01
CA ALA A 248 21.08 -0.48 6.45
C ALA A 248 22.13 0.26 7.27
N LYS A 249 22.73 -0.39 8.26
CA LYS A 249 23.79 0.18 9.11
C LYS A 249 25.06 0.47 8.32
N ARG A 250 25.53 -0.49 7.50
CA ARG A 250 26.76 -0.34 6.70
C ARG A 250 26.71 0.87 5.79
N HIS A 251 25.54 1.14 5.17
CA HIS A 251 25.37 2.22 4.23
C HIS A 251 24.74 3.50 4.82
N GLY A 252 24.41 3.51 6.13
CA GLY A 252 23.79 4.65 6.80
C GLY A 252 22.41 5.01 6.26
N VAL A 253 21.62 3.99 5.83
CA VAL A 253 20.28 4.14 5.28
C VAL A 253 19.24 3.45 6.16
N SER A 254 17.95 3.71 5.93
CA SER A 254 16.90 2.98 6.64
C SER A 254 16.73 1.55 6.11
N GLU A 255 16.28 0.63 6.97
CA GLU A 255 15.92 -0.74 6.56
C GLU A 255 14.83 -0.73 5.48
N THR A 256 13.90 0.21 5.54
CA THR A 256 12.90 0.44 4.48
C THR A 256 13.55 0.73 3.13
N ALA A 257 14.64 1.51 3.10
CA ALA A 257 15.35 1.82 1.86
C ALA A 257 16.04 0.58 1.28
N VAL A 258 16.59 -0.29 2.14
CA VAL A 258 17.18 -1.57 1.71
C VAL A 258 16.10 -2.50 1.15
N GLY A 259 14.97 -2.65 1.84
CA GLY A 259 13.84 -3.44 1.36
C GLY A 259 13.25 -2.90 0.04
N HIS A 260 13.15 -1.57 -0.08
CA HIS A 260 12.73 -0.90 -1.32
C HIS A 260 13.71 -1.18 -2.47
N ALA A 261 15.02 -1.15 -2.22
CA ALA A 261 16.04 -1.45 -3.24
C ALA A 261 15.92 -2.90 -3.73
N ALA A 262 15.85 -3.87 -2.80
CA ALA A 262 15.73 -5.29 -3.15
C ALA A 262 14.46 -5.60 -3.94
N LEU A 263 13.30 -5.10 -3.49
CA LEU A 263 12.02 -5.30 -4.19
C LEU A 263 12.02 -4.60 -5.57
N SER A 264 12.57 -3.39 -5.66
CA SER A 264 12.70 -2.65 -6.93
C SER A 264 13.57 -3.39 -7.94
N LEU A 265 14.66 -4.02 -7.47
CA LEU A 265 15.55 -4.80 -8.31
C LEU A 265 14.84 -6.05 -8.86
N VAL A 266 14.09 -6.79 -8.01
CA VAL A 266 13.28 -7.94 -8.45
C VAL A 266 12.26 -7.50 -9.50
N LEU A 267 11.49 -6.45 -9.25
CA LEU A 267 10.44 -6.00 -10.17
C LEU A 267 10.98 -5.46 -11.49
N ALA A 268 12.07 -4.70 -11.47
CA ALA A 268 12.72 -4.22 -12.70
C ALA A 268 13.23 -5.39 -13.55
N HIS A 269 13.85 -6.38 -12.93
CA HIS A 269 14.33 -7.59 -13.63
C HIS A 269 13.17 -8.37 -14.25
N VAL A 270 12.13 -8.67 -13.45
CA VAL A 270 10.92 -9.38 -13.93
C VAL A 270 10.26 -8.67 -15.11
N SER A 271 10.24 -7.33 -15.08
CA SER A 271 9.64 -6.53 -16.13
C SER A 271 10.55 -6.28 -17.35
N GLY A 272 11.85 -6.55 -17.26
CA GLY A 272 12.82 -6.18 -18.30
C GLY A 272 12.96 -4.65 -18.47
N LEU A 273 12.73 -3.90 -17.39
CA LEU A 273 12.77 -2.43 -17.38
C LEU A 273 13.98 -1.93 -16.59
N SER A 274 14.52 -0.79 -16.99
CA SER A 274 15.62 -0.10 -16.30
C SER A 274 15.16 0.80 -15.16
N ARG A 275 13.86 0.81 -14.84
CA ARG A 275 13.28 1.59 -13.76
C ARG A 275 12.24 0.75 -13.04
N ALA A 276 12.19 0.91 -11.71
CA ALA A 276 11.09 0.38 -10.91
C ALA A 276 10.29 1.50 -10.28
N HIS A 277 8.98 1.30 -10.19
CA HIS A 277 8.11 2.16 -9.39
C HIS A 277 7.34 1.36 -8.35
N LEU A 278 7.16 1.98 -7.19
CA LEU A 278 6.37 1.49 -6.07
C LEU A 278 5.63 2.66 -5.43
N GLN A 279 4.44 2.43 -4.96
CA GLN A 279 3.82 3.30 -3.97
C GLN A 279 4.35 2.91 -2.59
N VAL A 280 4.85 3.87 -1.84
CA VAL A 280 5.35 3.66 -0.48
C VAL A 280 4.35 4.25 0.50
N CYS A 281 3.87 3.43 1.44
CA CYS A 281 3.03 3.90 2.52
C CYS A 281 3.85 4.75 3.50
N VAL A 282 3.49 6.02 3.66
CA VAL A 282 4.17 6.99 4.52
C VAL A 282 3.25 7.39 5.66
N SER A 283 3.73 7.26 6.89
CA SER A 283 2.93 7.52 8.11
C SER A 283 2.59 8.99 8.36
N ASN A 284 3.31 9.93 7.73
CA ASN A 284 3.19 11.38 7.94
C ASN A 284 3.39 11.86 9.38
N ARG A 285 4.19 11.11 10.15
CA ARG A 285 4.49 11.36 11.59
C ARG A 285 5.93 11.78 11.83
N ALA A 286 6.55 12.48 10.86
CA ALA A 286 7.96 12.87 10.96
C ALA A 286 8.23 14.01 11.96
N GLY A 287 7.22 14.76 12.42
CA GLY A 287 7.36 15.83 13.40
C GLY A 287 7.17 15.32 14.83
N ARG A 288 7.85 15.96 15.82
CA ARG A 288 7.70 15.61 17.24
C ARG A 288 6.23 15.65 17.67
N ASP A 289 5.48 16.69 17.24
CA ASP A 289 4.09 16.90 17.62
C ASP A 289 3.12 15.93 16.92
N THR A 290 3.50 15.38 15.76
CA THR A 290 2.67 14.43 15.00
C THR A 290 3.05 12.97 15.22
N ALA A 291 4.18 12.69 15.89
CA ALA A 291 4.70 11.32 16.06
C ALA A 291 3.69 10.38 16.73
N ALA A 292 2.98 10.85 17.75
CA ALA A 292 2.05 10.08 18.56
C ALA A 292 0.56 10.45 18.31
N VAL A 293 0.23 11.04 17.15
CA VAL A 293 -1.16 11.38 16.79
C VAL A 293 -1.98 10.11 16.61
N VAL A 294 -3.13 10.06 17.28
CA VAL A 294 -4.16 9.03 17.08
C VAL A 294 -5.02 9.43 15.88
N GLY A 295 -4.87 8.74 14.75
CA GLY A 295 -5.64 9.07 13.54
C GLY A 295 -5.14 8.34 12.29
N CYS A 296 -5.86 8.49 11.19
CA CYS A 296 -5.46 8.02 9.87
C CYS A 296 -4.71 9.14 9.13
N LEU A 297 -3.38 9.11 9.16
CA LEU A 297 -2.50 10.08 8.50
C LEU A 297 -1.71 9.48 7.34
N THR A 298 -1.68 8.16 7.23
CA THR A 298 -0.92 7.44 6.20
C THR A 298 -1.40 7.80 4.80
N GLN A 299 -0.44 8.03 3.89
CA GLN A 299 -0.70 8.20 2.47
C GLN A 299 0.28 7.38 1.63
N ASP A 300 -0.09 7.12 0.38
CA ASP A 300 0.70 6.38 -0.58
C ASP A 300 1.45 7.36 -1.47
N VAL A 301 2.77 7.28 -1.44
CA VAL A 301 3.65 8.18 -2.20
C VAL A 301 4.30 7.43 -3.35
N PRO A 302 4.10 7.91 -4.60
CA PRO A 302 4.70 7.28 -5.77
C PRO A 302 6.22 7.52 -5.81
N THR A 303 6.99 6.45 -5.80
CA THR A 303 8.46 6.46 -5.97
C THR A 303 8.85 5.84 -7.30
N CYS A 304 9.97 6.30 -7.87
CA CYS A 304 10.54 5.72 -9.08
C CYS A 304 12.07 5.76 -8.98
N VAL A 305 12.73 4.61 -9.12
CA VAL A 305 14.19 4.48 -9.07
C VAL A 305 14.72 3.88 -10.36
N ALA A 306 15.87 4.37 -10.81
CA ALA A 306 16.61 3.78 -11.93
C ALA A 306 17.46 2.61 -11.41
N ILE A 307 17.48 1.54 -12.21
CA ILE A 307 18.19 0.27 -11.88
C ILE A 307 19.37 0.06 -12.85
N ASP A 308 19.45 0.85 -13.93
CA ASP A 308 20.44 0.77 -14.98
C ASP A 308 21.88 0.86 -14.43
N ASP A 309 22.75 -0.04 -14.87
CA ASP A 309 24.21 -0.11 -14.66
C ASP A 309 24.72 0.24 -13.25
N ALA A 310 23.86 0.12 -12.25
CA ALA A 310 24.21 0.47 -10.88
C ALA A 310 24.94 -0.68 -10.18
N ASP A 311 26.00 -0.35 -9.44
CA ASP A 311 26.38 -1.18 -8.32
C ASP A 311 25.23 -1.19 -7.29
N PHE A 312 25.19 -2.21 -6.44
CA PHE A 312 24.10 -2.32 -5.45
C PHE A 312 24.10 -1.14 -4.46
N ASP A 313 25.28 -0.59 -4.17
CA ASP A 313 25.44 0.59 -3.31
C ASP A 313 24.81 1.85 -3.93
N ALA A 314 24.94 2.03 -5.25
CA ALA A 314 24.27 3.13 -5.94
C ALA A 314 22.75 2.95 -5.94
N LEU A 315 22.24 1.73 -6.10
CA LEU A 315 20.81 1.43 -5.97
C LEU A 315 20.31 1.70 -4.56
N LEU A 316 21.07 1.32 -3.52
CA LEU A 316 20.71 1.63 -2.12
C LEU A 316 20.63 3.14 -1.89
N ARG A 317 21.58 3.92 -2.39
CA ARG A 317 21.55 5.39 -2.28
C ARG A 317 20.35 6.00 -3.00
N ARG A 318 20.03 5.52 -4.22
CA ARG A 318 18.84 5.98 -4.98
C ARG A 318 17.55 5.63 -4.21
N SER A 319 17.45 4.43 -3.68
CA SER A 319 16.30 3.97 -2.86
C SER A 319 16.19 4.77 -1.56
N ALA A 320 17.30 5.03 -0.88
CA ALA A 320 17.30 5.88 0.32
C ALA A 320 16.84 7.30 0.01
N GLY A 321 17.30 7.88 -1.11
CA GLY A 321 16.82 9.18 -1.61
C GLY A 321 15.33 9.16 -1.92
N ALA A 322 14.81 8.09 -2.56
CA ALA A 322 13.39 7.94 -2.88
C ALA A 322 12.53 7.83 -1.61
N ILE A 323 12.94 7.02 -0.62
CA ILE A 323 12.24 6.85 0.66
C ILE A 323 12.26 8.16 1.47
N HIS A 324 13.44 8.81 1.58
CA HIS A 324 13.54 10.10 2.25
C HIS A 324 12.64 11.15 1.60
N HIS A 325 12.65 11.21 0.27
CA HIS A 325 11.80 12.10 -0.49
C HIS A 325 10.31 11.79 -0.29
N ALA A 326 9.92 10.50 -0.27
CA ALA A 326 8.55 10.08 0.02
C ALA A 326 8.10 10.58 1.41
N THR A 327 8.95 10.42 2.43
CA THR A 327 8.68 10.90 3.79
C THR A 327 8.47 12.42 3.84
N LEU A 328 9.28 13.20 3.09
CA LEU A 328 9.15 14.66 3.03
C LEU A 328 7.96 15.16 2.20
N THR A 329 7.39 14.33 1.36
CA THR A 329 6.31 14.71 0.43
C THR A 329 5.03 13.91 0.65
N GLY A 330 4.92 13.25 1.81
CA GLY A 330 3.77 12.41 2.15
C GLY A 330 2.48 13.20 2.46
N ARG A 331 2.58 14.52 2.73
CA ARG A 331 1.42 15.36 3.04
C ARG A 331 0.95 16.10 1.79
N PHE A 332 -0.16 15.67 1.23
CA PHE A 332 -0.77 16.27 0.04
C PHE A 332 -2.25 15.93 -0.05
N PRO A 333 -3.09 16.80 -0.66
CA PRO A 333 -4.49 16.46 -0.89
C PRO A 333 -4.59 15.32 -1.91
N HIS A 334 -5.28 14.24 -1.54
CA HIS A 334 -5.40 13.03 -2.38
C HIS A 334 -6.00 13.35 -3.75
N ARG A 335 -7.06 14.17 -3.81
CA ARG A 335 -7.66 14.63 -5.06
C ARG A 335 -6.65 15.33 -5.97
N GLY A 336 -5.77 16.15 -5.39
CA GLY A 336 -4.71 16.82 -6.15
C GLY A 336 -3.73 15.84 -6.81
N LEU A 337 -3.42 14.71 -6.15
CA LEU A 337 -2.60 13.65 -6.76
C LEU A 337 -3.31 13.00 -7.96
N MET A 338 -4.63 12.78 -7.87
CA MET A 338 -5.39 12.22 -8.99
C MET A 338 -5.40 13.18 -10.18
N GLU A 339 -5.55 14.47 -9.95
CA GLU A 339 -5.48 15.50 -11.00
C GLU A 339 -4.08 15.58 -11.65
N VAL A 340 -3.03 15.47 -10.84
CA VAL A 340 -1.63 15.40 -11.32
C VAL A 340 -1.42 14.16 -12.18
N ARG A 341 -1.89 13.01 -11.72
CA ARG A 341 -1.83 11.73 -12.43
C ARG A 341 -2.52 11.83 -13.79
N GLU A 342 -3.74 12.33 -13.83
CA GLU A 342 -4.51 12.51 -15.08
C GLU A 342 -3.76 13.41 -16.09
N ARG A 343 -3.19 14.53 -15.63
CA ARG A 343 -2.37 15.40 -16.50
C ARG A 343 -1.14 14.67 -17.07
N VAL A 344 -0.46 13.88 -16.24
CA VAL A 344 0.72 13.11 -16.70
C VAL A 344 0.32 12.03 -17.68
N GLU A 345 -0.75 11.26 -17.40
CA GLU A 345 -1.29 10.21 -18.27
C GLU A 345 -1.71 10.78 -19.62
N LYS A 346 -2.42 11.91 -19.63
CA LYS A 346 -2.81 12.61 -20.86
C LYS A 346 -1.60 13.06 -21.68
N ARG A 347 -0.58 13.63 -21.03
CA ARG A 347 0.65 14.08 -21.70
C ARG A 347 1.43 12.91 -22.28
N ARG A 348 1.55 11.79 -21.54
CA ARG A 348 2.33 10.62 -21.96
C ARG A 348 1.54 9.66 -22.88
N GLY A 349 0.22 9.78 -22.92
CA GLY A 349 -0.66 9.00 -23.80
C GLY A 349 -0.97 7.60 -23.29
N PHE A 350 -0.75 7.30 -22.01
CA PHE A 350 -1.14 6.03 -21.40
C PHE A 350 -1.50 6.16 -19.91
N PRO A 351 -2.40 5.32 -19.40
CA PRO A 351 -2.71 5.27 -17.98
C PRO A 351 -1.53 4.69 -17.19
N LEU A 352 -1.27 5.19 -15.99
CA LEU A 352 -0.26 4.68 -15.08
C LEU A 352 -0.86 3.61 -14.16
N ASP A 353 -0.24 2.45 -14.11
CA ASP A 353 -0.60 1.38 -13.19
C ASP A 353 0.13 1.56 -11.86
N LEU A 354 -0.52 2.19 -10.90
CA LEU A 354 -0.01 2.44 -9.56
C LEU A 354 -0.38 1.33 -8.57
N SER A 355 -0.59 0.10 -9.03
CA SER A 355 -1.07 -1.02 -8.20
C SER A 355 0.05 -1.84 -7.52
N TYR A 356 1.24 -1.26 -7.32
CA TYR A 356 2.40 -1.88 -6.69
C TYR A 356 2.79 -1.12 -5.44
N TRP A 357 2.73 -1.76 -4.26
CA TRP A 357 2.98 -1.11 -2.98
C TRP A 357 4.09 -1.76 -2.17
N LEU A 358 4.76 -0.92 -1.38
CA LEU A 358 5.61 -1.30 -0.28
C LEU A 358 5.11 -0.61 0.99
N ASN A 359 4.72 -1.40 1.98
CA ASN A 359 4.39 -0.94 3.32
C ASN A 359 5.40 -1.51 4.32
N SER A 360 6.31 -0.69 4.79
CA SER A 360 7.32 -1.10 5.77
C SER A 360 6.86 -0.72 7.18
N ARG A 361 6.74 -1.73 8.04
CA ARG A 361 6.39 -1.59 9.46
C ARG A 361 7.55 -2.03 10.36
N LEU A 362 8.78 -1.75 9.92
CA LEU A 362 10.02 -2.02 10.62
C LEU A 362 10.33 -0.90 11.63
N PHE A 363 9.56 -0.84 12.71
CA PHE A 363 9.65 0.24 13.69
C PHE A 363 10.77 0.07 14.70
N VAL A 364 11.21 -1.17 14.95
CA VAL A 364 12.27 -1.49 15.91
C VAL A 364 13.45 -2.09 15.15
N PRO A 365 14.61 -1.41 15.11
CA PRO A 365 15.79 -1.95 14.46
C PRO A 365 16.38 -3.12 15.25
N LEU A 366 16.96 -4.09 14.55
CA LEU A 366 17.75 -5.14 15.19
C LEU A 366 19.12 -4.64 15.67
N PRO A 367 19.74 -5.33 16.66
CA PRO A 367 21.15 -5.15 16.96
C PRO A 367 21.98 -5.36 15.70
N ALA A 368 22.92 -4.47 15.48
CA ALA A 368 23.55 -4.28 14.17
C ALA A 368 24.69 -5.25 13.83
N GLU A 369 24.95 -6.26 14.62
CA GLU A 369 25.97 -7.26 14.34
C GLU A 369 25.37 -8.40 13.52
N ALA A 370 25.72 -8.45 12.22
CA ALA A 370 25.39 -9.61 11.42
C ALA A 370 26.19 -10.83 11.92
N PRO A 371 25.56 -12.00 12.03
CA PRO A 371 26.27 -13.23 12.32
C PRO A 371 27.28 -13.54 11.19
N ASN A 372 28.20 -14.47 11.46
CA ASN A 372 29.17 -14.88 10.45
C ASN A 372 28.50 -15.54 9.23
N ALA A 373 29.24 -15.60 8.12
CA ALA A 373 28.71 -16.07 6.82
C ALA A 373 28.14 -17.51 6.87
N ALA A 374 28.71 -18.40 7.73
CA ALA A 374 28.23 -19.78 7.86
C ALA A 374 26.82 -19.80 8.47
N ARG A 375 26.59 -19.02 9.53
CA ARG A 375 25.29 -18.92 10.19
C ARG A 375 24.24 -18.23 9.30
N ILE A 376 24.62 -17.20 8.55
CA ILE A 376 23.70 -16.58 7.57
C ILE A 376 23.20 -17.62 6.57
N ARG A 377 24.10 -18.47 6.01
CA ARG A 377 23.70 -19.53 5.07
C ARG A 377 22.84 -20.61 5.72
N GLU A 378 23.15 -21.01 6.95
CA GLU A 378 22.35 -21.97 7.71
C GLU A 378 20.93 -21.47 7.94
N GLU A 379 20.77 -20.23 8.38
CA GLU A 379 19.45 -19.65 8.62
C GLU A 379 18.67 -19.36 7.32
N ALA A 380 19.36 -18.97 6.25
CA ALA A 380 18.73 -18.83 4.92
C ALA A 380 18.16 -20.17 4.42
N ALA A 381 18.82 -21.30 4.73
CA ALA A 381 18.29 -22.64 4.43
C ALA A 381 17.03 -23.00 5.24
N ARG A 382 16.78 -22.33 6.36
CA ARG A 382 15.60 -22.52 7.23
C ARG A 382 14.43 -21.59 6.87
N THR A 383 14.63 -20.67 5.92
CA THR A 383 13.60 -19.74 5.48
C THR A 383 12.35 -20.46 5.01
N SER A 384 11.23 -20.11 5.58
CA SER A 384 9.94 -20.69 5.23
C SER A 384 9.14 -19.75 4.34
N VAL A 385 8.43 -20.33 3.37
CA VAL A 385 7.44 -19.64 2.54
C VAL A 385 6.14 -20.43 2.61
N ARG A 386 5.05 -19.75 2.92
CA ARG A 386 3.74 -20.40 3.02
C ARG A 386 2.63 -19.51 2.48
N TRP A 387 1.65 -20.12 1.86
CA TRP A 387 0.43 -19.46 1.42
C TRP A 387 -0.54 -19.31 2.58
N LEU A 388 -1.19 -18.15 2.60
CA LEU A 388 -2.30 -17.86 3.50
C LEU A 388 -3.61 -17.85 2.71
N GLY A 389 -4.68 -17.39 3.33
CA GLY A 389 -5.93 -17.12 2.64
C GLY A 389 -5.81 -16.07 1.54
N GLY A 390 -6.94 -15.56 1.10
CA GLY A 390 -6.96 -14.53 0.07
C GLY A 390 -8.28 -13.78 0.03
N ASP A 391 -8.34 -12.72 -0.77
CA ASP A 391 -9.49 -11.85 -0.96
C ASP A 391 -10.03 -11.92 -2.38
N GLN A 392 -11.33 -11.65 -2.56
CA GLN A 392 -11.94 -11.55 -3.88
C GLN A 392 -11.69 -10.18 -4.54
N CYS A 393 -11.48 -9.15 -3.75
CA CYS A 393 -11.30 -7.77 -4.19
C CYS A 393 -10.02 -7.17 -3.61
N SER A 394 -9.29 -6.44 -4.44
CA SER A 394 -8.18 -5.57 -4.05
C SER A 394 -7.94 -4.55 -5.16
N THR A 395 -7.34 -3.42 -4.82
CA THR A 395 -6.84 -2.44 -5.79
C THR A 395 -5.37 -2.66 -6.15
N SER A 396 -4.75 -3.69 -5.55
CA SER A 396 -3.31 -3.97 -5.68
C SER A 396 -3.05 -5.14 -6.61
N THR A 397 -2.12 -4.98 -7.55
CA THR A 397 -1.53 -6.12 -8.26
C THR A 397 -0.47 -6.80 -7.41
N LEU A 398 0.28 -5.99 -6.67
CA LEU A 398 1.25 -6.44 -5.68
C LEU A 398 1.21 -5.50 -4.48
N PHE A 399 1.04 -6.04 -3.28
CA PHE A 399 1.20 -5.30 -2.04
C PHE A 399 2.19 -6.05 -1.15
N CYS A 400 3.35 -5.45 -0.89
CA CYS A 400 4.40 -6.04 -0.09
C CYS A 400 4.48 -5.35 1.28
N TYR A 401 4.32 -6.13 2.34
CA TYR A 401 4.54 -5.69 3.72
C TYR A 401 5.90 -6.20 4.20
N LEU A 402 6.64 -5.33 4.88
CA LEU A 402 7.82 -5.71 5.64
C LEU A 402 7.50 -5.53 7.12
N ASP A 403 7.42 -6.63 7.83
CA ASP A 403 7.18 -6.68 9.27
C ASP A 403 8.34 -7.35 9.99
N ARG A 404 8.43 -7.11 11.28
CA ARG A 404 9.40 -7.80 12.13
C ARG A 404 8.73 -8.35 13.37
N ARG A 405 9.08 -9.60 13.69
CA ARG A 405 8.79 -10.23 14.97
C ARG A 405 10.10 -10.75 15.54
N ASP A 406 10.55 -10.15 16.64
CA ASP A 406 11.84 -10.45 17.23
C ASP A 406 12.99 -10.31 16.19
N ASP A 407 13.71 -11.38 15.89
CA ASP A 407 14.77 -11.45 14.89
C ASP A 407 14.32 -12.02 13.53
N ILE A 408 13.02 -12.18 13.31
CA ILE A 408 12.44 -12.71 12.08
C ILE A 408 11.87 -11.56 11.25
N LEU A 409 12.32 -11.44 10.00
CA LEU A 409 11.67 -10.62 8.99
C LEU A 409 10.51 -11.41 8.38
N GLU A 410 9.31 -10.85 8.48
CA GLU A 410 8.14 -11.33 7.76
C GLU A 410 7.93 -10.46 6.51
N VAL A 411 8.05 -11.07 5.33
CA VAL A 411 7.71 -10.43 4.06
C VAL A 411 6.39 -11.02 3.59
N LEU A 412 5.29 -10.27 3.81
CA LEU A 412 3.96 -10.67 3.36
C LEU A 412 3.66 -10.00 2.03
N MET A 413 3.33 -10.79 1.02
CA MET A 413 3.00 -10.30 -0.31
C MET A 413 1.57 -10.70 -0.68
N LEU A 414 0.72 -9.73 -1.01
CA LEU A 414 -0.56 -9.92 -1.70
C LEU A 414 -0.29 -9.82 -3.19
N VAL A 415 -0.77 -10.79 -3.97
CA VAL A 415 -0.63 -10.79 -5.43
C VAL A 415 -1.98 -11.03 -6.12
N ASP A 416 -2.20 -10.31 -7.24
CA ASP A 416 -3.30 -10.56 -8.16
C ASP A 416 -2.93 -11.73 -9.08
N THR A 417 -3.61 -12.88 -8.91
CA THR A 417 -3.32 -14.09 -9.68
C THR A 417 -3.69 -14.01 -11.16
N ALA A 418 -4.38 -12.95 -11.59
CA ALA A 418 -4.53 -12.64 -13.01
C ALA A 418 -3.22 -12.19 -13.68
N TYR A 419 -2.23 -11.74 -12.89
CA TYR A 419 -0.96 -11.22 -13.41
C TYR A 419 0.27 -11.93 -12.84
N VAL A 420 0.16 -12.56 -11.67
CA VAL A 420 1.27 -13.21 -10.97
C VAL A 420 0.90 -14.65 -10.63
N ALA A 421 1.57 -15.60 -11.25
CA ALA A 421 1.38 -17.00 -10.90
C ALA A 421 1.91 -17.29 -9.48
N PRO A 422 1.30 -18.21 -8.71
CA PRO A 422 1.75 -18.55 -7.36
C PRO A 422 3.25 -18.91 -7.28
N ALA A 423 3.75 -19.71 -8.20
CA ALA A 423 5.16 -20.08 -8.22
C ALA A 423 6.10 -18.89 -8.43
N GLU A 424 5.68 -17.89 -9.22
CA GLU A 424 6.46 -16.65 -9.41
C GLU A 424 6.49 -15.82 -8.13
N ALA A 425 5.36 -15.69 -7.42
CA ALA A 425 5.31 -14.95 -6.17
C ALA A 425 6.27 -15.54 -5.11
N GLU A 426 6.33 -16.87 -5.01
CA GLU A 426 7.31 -17.54 -4.14
C GLU A 426 8.76 -17.29 -4.59
N GLN A 427 9.02 -17.35 -5.90
CA GLN A 427 10.34 -17.03 -6.45
C GLN A 427 10.75 -15.59 -6.14
N TRP A 428 9.83 -14.63 -6.23
CA TRP A 428 10.13 -13.22 -5.95
C TRP A 428 10.47 -12.99 -4.47
N LEU A 429 9.77 -13.66 -3.54
CA LEU A 429 10.11 -13.62 -2.12
C LEU A 429 11.50 -14.21 -1.86
N ARG A 430 11.81 -15.37 -2.44
CA ARG A 430 13.13 -15.99 -2.31
C ARG A 430 14.22 -15.15 -2.97
N ALA A 431 13.93 -14.51 -4.10
CA ALA A 431 14.84 -13.59 -4.75
C ALA A 431 15.12 -12.36 -3.89
N PHE A 432 14.09 -11.79 -3.26
CA PHE A 432 14.24 -10.68 -2.32
C PHE A 432 15.24 -11.04 -1.20
N GLU A 433 15.10 -12.19 -0.54
CA GLU A 433 16.03 -12.66 0.48
C GLU A 433 17.42 -12.94 -0.10
N SER A 434 17.51 -13.65 -1.23
CA SER A 434 18.77 -13.99 -1.88
C SER A 434 19.60 -12.74 -2.21
N ILE A 435 18.96 -11.67 -2.70
CA ILE A 435 19.62 -10.40 -2.95
C ILE A 435 20.23 -9.84 -1.65
N LEU A 436 19.47 -9.81 -0.56
CA LEU A 436 19.97 -9.31 0.73
C LEU A 436 21.14 -10.15 1.25
N VAL A 437 21.00 -11.45 1.24
CA VAL A 437 22.03 -12.40 1.71
C VAL A 437 23.28 -12.31 0.84
N THR A 438 23.14 -12.31 -0.47
CA THR A 438 24.27 -12.27 -1.40
C THR A 438 24.99 -10.93 -1.36
N ALA A 439 24.27 -9.81 -1.22
CA ALA A 439 24.88 -8.48 -1.07
C ALA A 439 25.73 -8.35 0.21
N VAL A 440 25.39 -9.09 1.28
CA VAL A 440 26.22 -9.15 2.50
C VAL A 440 27.42 -10.07 2.31
N LEU A 441 27.22 -11.24 1.70
CA LEU A 441 28.26 -12.27 1.57
C LEU A 441 29.26 -11.99 0.44
N ARG A 442 28.82 -11.28 -0.61
CA ARG A 442 29.60 -10.92 -1.81
C ARG A 442 29.33 -9.47 -2.22
N PRO A 443 29.84 -8.52 -1.44
CA PRO A 443 29.55 -7.09 -1.62
C PRO A 443 30.13 -6.51 -2.91
N GLU A 444 30.98 -7.22 -3.62
CA GLU A 444 31.58 -6.84 -4.89
C GLU A 444 30.63 -7.02 -6.10
N LEU A 445 29.51 -7.72 -5.93
CA LEU A 445 28.61 -8.00 -7.03
C LEU A 445 27.76 -6.76 -7.41
N SER A 446 27.59 -6.57 -8.70
CA SER A 446 26.66 -5.58 -9.24
C SER A 446 25.20 -5.98 -8.96
N ALA A 447 24.28 -5.00 -9.06
CA ALA A 447 22.85 -5.25 -8.90
C ALA A 447 22.34 -6.30 -9.92
N ASP A 448 22.80 -6.24 -11.18
CA ASP A 448 22.44 -7.21 -12.21
C ASP A 448 22.95 -8.62 -11.87
N ALA A 449 24.18 -8.73 -11.35
CA ALA A 449 24.74 -10.03 -10.93
C ALA A 449 23.96 -10.61 -9.72
N LEU A 450 23.59 -9.77 -8.76
CA LEU A 450 22.77 -10.20 -7.60
C LEU A 450 21.42 -10.78 -8.03
N VAL A 451 20.71 -10.13 -8.94
CA VAL A 451 19.40 -10.62 -9.37
C VAL A 451 19.51 -11.82 -10.32
N ALA A 452 20.55 -11.88 -11.16
CA ALA A 452 20.78 -13.01 -12.06
C ALA A 452 20.97 -14.33 -11.30
N GLU A 453 21.62 -14.29 -10.13
CA GLU A 453 21.81 -15.47 -9.28
C GLU A 453 20.51 -15.99 -8.63
N THR A 454 19.45 -15.20 -8.61
CA THR A 454 18.17 -15.63 -8.02
C THR A 454 17.40 -16.63 -8.89
N GLY A 455 17.76 -16.73 -10.17
CA GLY A 455 17.05 -17.57 -11.14
C GLY A 455 15.67 -17.05 -11.54
N VAL A 456 15.29 -15.85 -11.13
CA VAL A 456 14.03 -15.21 -11.56
C VAL A 456 14.11 -14.89 -13.05
N VAL A 457 13.05 -15.22 -13.79
CA VAL A 457 13.00 -15.03 -15.23
C VAL A 457 12.58 -13.60 -15.57
N SER A 458 13.37 -12.94 -16.41
CA SER A 458 13.04 -11.63 -16.97
C SER A 458 12.04 -11.72 -18.10
N PHE A 459 11.18 -10.70 -18.24
CA PHE A 459 10.29 -10.55 -19.38
C PHE A 459 11.09 -10.53 -20.70
N ARG A 460 10.63 -11.33 -21.67
CA ARG A 460 11.17 -11.35 -23.03
C ARG A 460 10.09 -10.88 -23.99
N ALA A 461 10.34 -9.75 -24.62
CA ALA A 461 9.45 -9.19 -25.61
C ALA A 461 9.40 -10.09 -26.87
N THR A 462 8.22 -10.28 -27.42
CA THR A 462 8.00 -10.77 -28.78
C THR A 462 7.81 -9.58 -29.74
N ASP A 463 7.61 -9.84 -31.04
CA ASP A 463 7.39 -8.79 -32.04
C ASP A 463 6.13 -7.95 -31.78
N ASP A 464 5.21 -8.45 -30.95
CA ASP A 464 4.00 -7.73 -30.53
C ASP A 464 4.27 -6.63 -29.51
N TRP A 465 5.46 -6.59 -28.93
CA TRP A 465 5.83 -5.65 -27.87
C TRP A 465 6.87 -4.65 -28.34
N VAL A 466 6.66 -3.41 -28.01
CA VAL A 466 7.62 -2.33 -28.24
C VAL A 466 7.88 -1.55 -26.97
N LYS A 467 9.12 -1.11 -26.77
CA LYS A 467 9.49 -0.27 -25.63
C LYS A 467 9.42 1.21 -26.02
N ILE A 468 8.48 1.95 -25.41
CA ILE A 468 8.27 3.38 -25.63
C ILE A 468 8.18 4.06 -24.28
N ASP A 469 8.87 5.19 -24.10
CA ASP A 469 8.83 6.01 -22.88
C ASP A 469 8.98 5.18 -21.60
N HIS A 470 10.02 4.35 -21.53
CA HIS A 470 10.33 3.42 -20.43
C HIS A 470 9.25 2.34 -20.17
N SER A 471 8.30 2.14 -21.07
CA SER A 471 7.16 1.24 -20.90
C SER A 471 7.11 0.19 -22.01
N TRP A 472 6.64 -1.01 -21.71
CA TRP A 472 6.33 -2.01 -22.72
C TRP A 472 4.90 -1.84 -23.21
N ILE A 473 4.73 -1.63 -24.51
CA ILE A 473 3.45 -1.42 -25.18
C ILE A 473 3.14 -2.65 -26.04
N HIS A 474 1.97 -3.25 -25.81
CA HIS A 474 1.48 -4.37 -26.60
C HIS A 474 0.65 -3.85 -27.79
N LEU A 475 1.19 -3.97 -28.98
CA LEU A 475 0.59 -3.41 -30.19
C LEU A 475 -0.79 -3.98 -30.51
N PRO A 476 -1.00 -5.33 -30.46
CA PRO A 476 -2.32 -5.89 -30.72
C PRO A 476 -3.40 -5.40 -29.75
N THR A 477 -3.09 -5.33 -28.43
CA THR A 477 -4.04 -4.82 -27.43
C THR A 477 -4.36 -3.35 -27.66
N THR A 478 -3.35 -2.54 -27.98
CA THR A 478 -3.54 -1.13 -28.30
C THR A 478 -4.44 -0.96 -29.54
N ALA A 479 -4.17 -1.71 -30.63
CA ALA A 479 -4.98 -1.68 -31.83
C ALA A 479 -6.44 -2.10 -31.57
N ALA A 480 -6.64 -3.20 -30.85
CA ALA A 480 -7.97 -3.70 -30.52
C ALA A 480 -8.79 -2.68 -29.71
N ARG A 481 -8.19 -2.02 -28.72
CA ARG A 481 -8.83 -0.97 -27.94
C ARG A 481 -9.22 0.24 -28.79
N LEU A 482 -8.33 0.67 -29.67
CA LEU A 482 -8.60 1.78 -30.58
C LEU A 482 -9.69 1.46 -31.60
N HIS A 483 -9.67 0.25 -32.20
CA HIS A 483 -10.71 -0.19 -33.12
C HIS A 483 -12.10 -0.21 -32.44
N ALA A 484 -12.18 -0.69 -31.19
CA ALA A 484 -13.42 -0.71 -30.45
C ALA A 484 -13.98 0.70 -30.15
N ALA A 485 -13.11 1.66 -29.93
CA ALA A 485 -13.48 3.04 -29.59
C ALA A 485 -13.72 3.95 -30.81
N LEU A 486 -13.23 3.54 -32.00
CA LEU A 486 -13.28 4.32 -33.25
C LEU A 486 -13.99 3.52 -34.35
N PRO A 487 -15.29 3.22 -34.19
CA PRO A 487 -16.03 2.40 -35.15
C PRO A 487 -16.04 3.09 -36.53
N GLY A 488 -15.80 2.29 -37.59
CA GLY A 488 -15.72 2.78 -38.97
C GLY A 488 -14.34 3.31 -39.38
N MET A 489 -13.37 3.31 -38.47
CA MET A 489 -11.99 3.69 -38.78
C MET A 489 -11.10 2.44 -38.86
N THR A 490 -10.53 2.16 -40.02
CA THR A 490 -9.51 1.12 -40.17
C THR A 490 -8.15 1.74 -39.86
N LEU A 491 -7.46 1.21 -38.85
CA LEU A 491 -6.14 1.70 -38.47
C LEU A 491 -5.14 0.57 -38.31
N ARG A 492 -3.89 0.88 -38.63
CA ARG A 492 -2.73 0.02 -38.37
C ARG A 492 -1.74 0.78 -37.51
N LEU A 493 -1.17 0.12 -36.51
CA LEU A 493 -0.10 0.72 -35.70
C LEU A 493 1.26 0.45 -36.35
N ALA A 494 2.11 1.46 -36.34
CA ALA A 494 3.50 1.38 -36.76
C ALA A 494 4.37 2.05 -35.71
N VAL A 495 5.62 1.59 -35.59
CA VAL A 495 6.63 2.20 -34.73
C VAL A 495 7.65 2.88 -35.60
N GLU A 496 7.89 4.15 -35.33
CA GLU A 496 8.93 4.95 -35.98
C GLU A 496 9.97 5.37 -34.94
N THR A 497 11.19 5.60 -35.36
CA THR A 497 12.29 6.00 -34.48
C THR A 497 12.93 7.34 -34.91
N PRO A 498 12.15 8.44 -34.90
CA PRO A 498 12.70 9.74 -35.25
C PRO A 498 13.74 10.16 -34.19
N GLY A 499 14.96 10.44 -34.60
CA GLY A 499 16.02 10.84 -33.68
C GLY A 499 16.47 9.77 -32.68
N GLY A 500 16.13 8.49 -32.91
CA GLY A 500 16.52 7.37 -32.06
C GLY A 500 15.48 7.04 -30.95
N GLU A 501 14.42 7.84 -30.79
CA GLU A 501 13.35 7.57 -29.85
C GLU A 501 12.16 6.88 -30.54
N ALA A 502 11.65 5.80 -29.93
CA ALA A 502 10.51 5.07 -30.47
C ALA A 502 9.21 5.88 -30.30
N SER A 503 8.44 5.97 -31.36
CA SER A 503 7.18 6.71 -31.45
C SER A 503 6.09 5.83 -32.08
N LEU A 504 4.92 5.74 -31.44
CA LEU A 504 3.78 4.99 -31.94
C LEU A 504 2.99 5.88 -32.91
N VAL A 505 2.73 5.34 -34.12
CA VAL A 505 1.98 6.02 -35.17
C VAL A 505 0.78 5.18 -35.56
N ALA A 506 -0.40 5.77 -35.64
CA ALA A 506 -1.58 5.13 -36.24
C ALA A 506 -1.71 5.55 -37.70
N ILE A 507 -1.60 4.60 -38.62
CA ILE A 507 -1.88 4.77 -40.03
C ILE A 507 -3.36 4.49 -40.25
N VAL A 508 -4.11 5.49 -40.67
CA VAL A 508 -5.57 5.40 -40.86
C VAL A 508 -5.87 5.33 -42.36
N ALA A 509 -6.64 4.32 -42.76
CA ALA A 509 -7.14 4.25 -44.10
C ALA A 509 -8.23 5.32 -44.31
N SER A 510 -8.03 6.18 -45.32
CA SER A 510 -9.06 7.15 -45.73
C SER A 510 -10.14 6.44 -46.54
N PRO A 511 -11.43 6.56 -46.18
CA PRO A 511 -12.49 6.02 -47.04
C PRO A 511 -12.42 6.71 -48.41
N ARG A 512 -12.71 5.95 -49.50
CA ARG A 512 -12.72 6.42 -50.92
C ARG A 512 -13.63 7.64 -51.19
N SER A 513 -14.35 8.14 -50.17
CA SER A 513 -15.34 9.21 -50.29
C SER A 513 -14.83 10.64 -50.16
N GLY A 514 -13.49 10.86 -50.20
CA GLY A 514 -12.93 12.24 -50.26
C GLY A 514 -13.13 13.12 -49.02
N ARG A 515 -13.72 12.60 -47.94
CA ARG A 515 -13.75 13.32 -46.66
C ARG A 515 -12.46 13.06 -45.90
N GLU A 516 -11.71 14.08 -45.60
CA GLU A 516 -10.62 14.01 -44.64
C GLU A 516 -11.18 13.46 -43.31
N THR A 517 -10.72 12.28 -42.92
CA THR A 517 -10.95 11.77 -41.57
C THR A 517 -10.13 12.62 -40.61
N SER A 518 -10.80 13.50 -39.89
CA SER A 518 -10.16 14.24 -38.80
C SER A 518 -9.59 13.24 -37.76
N ALA A 519 -8.39 13.54 -37.25
CA ALA A 519 -7.81 12.75 -36.17
C ALA A 519 -8.81 12.64 -35.00
N PRO A 520 -8.96 11.45 -34.38
CA PRO A 520 -9.86 11.29 -33.26
C PRO A 520 -9.44 12.19 -32.10
N SER A 521 -10.41 12.68 -31.32
CA SER A 521 -10.08 13.52 -30.17
C SER A 521 -9.26 12.75 -29.13
N ASP A 522 -8.30 13.41 -28.54
CA ASP A 522 -7.48 12.84 -27.45
C ASP A 522 -8.31 12.21 -26.34
N THR A 523 -9.45 12.80 -26.01
CA THR A 523 -10.36 12.30 -24.97
C THR A 523 -10.89 10.90 -25.30
N VAL A 524 -11.34 10.66 -26.52
CA VAL A 524 -11.85 9.35 -26.96
C VAL A 524 -10.75 8.28 -26.90
N VAL A 525 -9.55 8.63 -27.36
CA VAL A 525 -8.40 7.69 -27.38
C VAL A 525 -7.92 7.36 -25.96
N VAL A 526 -7.84 8.35 -25.07
CA VAL A 526 -7.45 8.14 -23.68
C VAL A 526 -8.50 7.30 -22.95
N GLU A 527 -9.79 7.55 -23.19
CA GLU A 527 -10.86 6.74 -22.59
C GLU A 527 -10.82 5.29 -23.07
N ALA A 528 -10.56 5.06 -24.36
CA ALA A 528 -10.38 3.70 -24.91
C ALA A 528 -9.29 2.89 -24.20
N LEU A 529 -8.26 3.57 -23.72
CA LEU A 529 -7.12 2.96 -23.02
C LEU A 529 -7.30 2.88 -21.50
N ARG A 530 -8.40 3.40 -20.95
CA ARG A 530 -8.67 3.35 -19.51
C ARG A 530 -8.62 1.90 -19.01
N GLY A 531 -7.87 1.66 -17.93
CA GLY A 531 -7.64 0.32 -17.38
C GLY A 531 -6.73 -0.59 -18.21
N CYS A 532 -6.18 -0.11 -19.34
CA CYS A 532 -5.19 -0.85 -20.12
C CYS A 532 -3.79 -0.62 -19.53
N ARG A 533 -3.12 -1.69 -19.11
CA ARG A 533 -1.79 -1.61 -18.47
C ARG A 533 -0.62 -1.70 -19.47
N VAL A 534 -0.93 -1.95 -20.75
CA VAL A 534 0.05 -2.24 -21.81
C VAL A 534 -0.29 -1.56 -23.14
N GLY A 535 -1.13 -0.53 -23.10
CA GLY A 535 -1.57 0.20 -24.29
C GLY A 535 -1.16 1.67 -24.23
N MET A 536 -0.98 2.28 -25.40
CA MET A 536 -0.56 3.68 -25.52
C MET A 536 -1.33 4.38 -26.65
N ARG A 537 -1.66 5.66 -26.43
CA ARG A 537 -2.18 6.54 -27.47
C ARG A 537 -1.09 6.75 -28.55
N PRO A 538 -1.41 6.59 -29.83
CA PRO A 538 -0.48 6.99 -30.88
C PRO A 538 -0.07 8.46 -30.75
N HIS A 539 1.21 8.75 -30.96
CA HIS A 539 1.73 10.12 -30.94
C HIS A 539 1.17 10.96 -32.09
N ARG A 540 0.86 10.29 -33.20
CA ARG A 540 0.21 10.91 -34.35
C ARG A 540 -0.67 9.93 -35.12
N PHE A 541 -1.65 10.49 -35.82
CA PHE A 541 -2.49 9.78 -36.78
C PHE A 541 -2.12 10.27 -38.18
N VAL A 542 -1.86 9.33 -39.09
CA VAL A 542 -1.45 9.63 -40.46
C VAL A 542 -2.48 9.02 -41.41
N SER A 543 -3.15 9.87 -42.21
CA SER A 543 -4.05 9.40 -43.26
C SER A 543 -3.22 8.94 -44.47
N ARG A 544 -3.51 7.75 -44.99
CA ARG A 544 -2.90 7.22 -46.19
C ARG A 544 -3.98 6.95 -47.23
N ALA A 545 -3.88 7.56 -48.41
CA ALA A 545 -4.73 7.22 -49.55
C ALA A 545 -4.28 5.86 -50.13
N GLY A 546 -5.16 4.87 -50.10
CA GLY A 546 -4.89 3.53 -50.65
C GLY A 546 -5.16 2.41 -49.65
N ASP A 547 -5.45 1.21 -50.14
CA ASP A 547 -5.79 0.05 -49.35
C ASP A 547 -4.68 -0.30 -48.36
N VAL A 548 -5.01 -0.32 -47.08
CA VAL A 548 -4.22 -1.00 -46.05
C VAL A 548 -4.55 -2.48 -46.23
N GLN A 549 -3.79 -3.20 -47.05
CA GLN A 549 -3.86 -4.68 -47.11
C GLN A 549 -3.33 -5.23 -45.79
N ASP A 550 -4.00 -6.28 -45.28
CA ASP A 550 -3.76 -7.03 -44.06
C ASP A 550 -2.31 -7.44 -43.80
#